data_c0ef0392a1a58116eaca7409f19dc8a1
#
_entry.id   c0ef0392a1a58116eaca7409f19dc8a1
#
_cell.length_a   1.000
_cell.length_b   1.000
_cell.length_c   1.000
_cell.angle_alpha   90.00
_cell.angle_beta   90.00
_cell.angle_gamma   90.00
#
_symmetry.space_group_name_H-M   'P 1'
#
loop_
_entity.id
_entity.type
_entity.pdbx_description
1 polymer ?
#
loop_
_entity_poly.entity_id
_entity_poly.type
_entity_poly.pdbx_seq_one_letter_code
_entity_poly.pdbx_strand_id
1 'polypeptide(L)'
;MRRQCRVLVTGAGSGVGQGIVKALRVSGLPVTVVATDIAPMNVALYRAEEAVLIPRVEASGALDVIVRLLQQHKIDVVMIGSEFDLSFFSANRQEIESRSGAIVIAASPRTVAIADDKWLTAEFLCENGLPYAEAYLPSDAADAGRIADAWGYPIVLKTRRGTSSRHVYIVKSRDELLRLYPETPMPMLQRLIDIPTSHLGSEYTCSVFKTAAGRMIGPFTARRTVRGGTSWHIEVAAFEALHAPLLAIAGAVDYIGSLNVQLMLTEQGAIPFELNARFSGTTAVRAHFGFNEPAMALLSFFYKEELPTPEVRSGIAMRYYEEVLIEDVRMDSITPGQHKGKVNPWF
;
A
#
# COMPACT_ATOMS: atom_id res chain seq x y z
N MET A 1 -17.80 -17.70 20.71
CA MET A 1 -17.64 -17.50 19.24
C MET A 1 -17.50 -16.01 18.98
N ARG A 2 -16.60 -15.60 18.06
CA ARG A 2 -16.50 -14.18 17.65
C ARG A 2 -17.76 -13.78 16.87
N ARG A 3 -18.24 -12.55 17.08
CA ARG A 3 -19.35 -12.00 16.30
C ARG A 3 -18.95 -11.78 14.84
N GLN A 4 -19.92 -11.84 13.93
CA GLN A 4 -19.72 -11.50 12.53
C GLN A 4 -19.21 -10.05 12.40
N CYS A 5 -18.21 -9.81 11.57
CA CYS A 5 -17.67 -8.50 11.25
C CYS A 5 -17.96 -8.16 9.79
N ARG A 6 -18.53 -6.99 9.54
CA ARG A 6 -18.77 -6.49 8.18
C ARG A 6 -17.66 -5.49 7.81
N VAL A 7 -16.85 -5.86 6.85
CA VAL A 7 -15.66 -5.08 6.42
C VAL A 7 -15.90 -4.47 5.06
N LEU A 8 -15.90 -3.15 5.00
CA LEU A 8 -15.87 -2.45 3.72
C LEU A 8 -14.42 -2.32 3.25
N VAL A 9 -14.15 -2.72 2.01
CA VAL A 9 -12.86 -2.58 1.35
C VAL A 9 -12.99 -1.60 0.20
N THR A 10 -12.31 -0.43 0.28
CA THR A 10 -12.33 0.57 -0.79
C THR A 10 -11.34 0.22 -1.89
N GLY A 11 -11.53 0.77 -3.10
CA GLY A 11 -10.64 0.54 -4.22
C GLY A 11 -10.39 -0.94 -4.46
N ALA A 12 -11.43 -1.76 -4.36
CA ALA A 12 -11.34 -3.21 -4.36
C ALA A 12 -10.74 -3.79 -5.66
N GLY A 13 -10.82 -3.05 -6.77
CA GLY A 13 -10.19 -3.41 -8.04
C GLY A 13 -8.67 -3.26 -8.06
N SER A 14 -8.08 -2.49 -7.14
CA SER A 14 -6.64 -2.30 -7.03
C SER A 14 -5.92 -3.57 -6.54
N GLY A 15 -4.60 -3.64 -6.73
CA GLY A 15 -3.81 -4.73 -6.17
C GLY A 15 -3.80 -4.78 -4.64
N VAL A 16 -3.97 -3.63 -3.97
CA VAL A 16 -4.08 -3.52 -2.51
C VAL A 16 -5.45 -4.02 -2.05
N GLY A 17 -6.54 -3.51 -2.67
CA GLY A 17 -7.91 -3.91 -2.32
C GLY A 17 -8.15 -5.41 -2.53
N GLN A 18 -7.72 -5.96 -3.67
CA GLN A 18 -7.75 -7.42 -3.89
C GLN A 18 -6.93 -8.18 -2.85
N GLY A 19 -5.76 -7.62 -2.46
CA GLY A 19 -4.91 -8.19 -1.41
C GLY A 19 -5.62 -8.27 -0.06
N ILE A 20 -6.35 -7.23 0.33
CA ILE A 20 -7.16 -7.19 1.56
C ILE A 20 -8.27 -8.25 1.51
N VAL A 21 -9.06 -8.29 0.42
CA VAL A 21 -10.15 -9.26 0.25
C VAL A 21 -9.64 -10.70 0.37
N LYS A 22 -8.52 -11.02 -0.32
CA LYS A 22 -7.90 -12.35 -0.26
C LYS A 22 -7.42 -12.69 1.16
N ALA A 23 -6.77 -11.74 1.84
CA ALA A 23 -6.27 -11.93 3.19
C ALA A 23 -7.39 -12.14 4.22
N LEU A 24 -8.50 -11.42 4.08
CA LEU A 24 -9.69 -11.63 4.92
C LEU A 24 -10.30 -13.03 4.71
N ARG A 25 -10.35 -13.52 3.47
CA ARG A 25 -10.88 -14.87 3.17
C ARG A 25 -10.07 -16.00 3.79
N VAL A 26 -8.75 -15.87 3.81
CA VAL A 26 -7.87 -16.90 4.41
C VAL A 26 -7.68 -16.70 5.93
N SER A 27 -8.33 -15.71 6.53
CA SER A 27 -8.17 -15.38 7.95
C SER A 27 -8.83 -16.39 8.91
N GLY A 28 -9.84 -17.12 8.45
CA GLY A 28 -10.67 -17.95 9.29
C GLY A 28 -11.59 -17.17 10.23
N LEU A 29 -11.63 -15.84 10.14
CA LEU A 29 -12.51 -14.99 10.94
C LEU A 29 -13.91 -14.94 10.32
N PRO A 30 -14.97 -14.77 11.15
CA PRO A 30 -16.33 -14.60 10.64
C PRO A 30 -16.49 -13.19 10.04
N VAL A 31 -16.17 -13.04 8.75
CA VAL A 31 -16.17 -11.77 8.01
C VAL A 31 -17.14 -11.82 6.85
N THR A 32 -17.88 -10.74 6.64
CA THR A 32 -18.57 -10.42 5.39
C THR A 32 -17.82 -9.26 4.74
N VAL A 33 -17.29 -9.46 3.55
CA VAL A 33 -16.60 -8.40 2.79
C VAL A 33 -17.60 -7.67 1.91
N VAL A 34 -17.68 -6.35 2.09
CA VAL A 34 -18.38 -5.43 1.20
C VAL A 34 -17.33 -4.72 0.35
N ALA A 35 -17.14 -5.20 -0.88
CA ALA A 35 -16.19 -4.61 -1.81
C ALA A 35 -16.75 -3.34 -2.44
N THR A 36 -15.96 -2.26 -2.47
CA THR A 36 -16.38 -1.01 -3.11
C THR A 36 -15.32 -0.51 -4.10
N ASP A 37 -15.82 0.10 -5.16
CA ASP A 37 -15.00 0.76 -6.18
C ASP A 37 -15.81 1.86 -6.86
N ILE A 38 -15.14 2.72 -7.66
CA ILE A 38 -15.78 3.80 -8.41
C ILE A 38 -16.35 3.35 -9.76
N ALA A 39 -15.94 2.17 -10.24
CA ALA A 39 -16.34 1.64 -11.53
C ALA A 39 -16.73 0.17 -11.43
N PRO A 40 -17.75 -0.28 -12.21
CA PRO A 40 -18.29 -1.63 -12.10
C PRO A 40 -17.36 -2.71 -12.68
N MET A 41 -16.42 -2.35 -13.57
CA MET A 41 -15.51 -3.29 -14.23
C MET A 41 -14.27 -3.65 -13.40
N ASN A 42 -14.44 -3.80 -12.09
CA ASN A 42 -13.37 -4.18 -11.17
C ASN A 42 -13.63 -5.56 -10.58
N VAL A 43 -12.71 -6.48 -10.83
CA VAL A 43 -12.87 -7.92 -10.57
C VAL A 43 -13.25 -8.28 -9.12
N ALA A 44 -12.72 -7.54 -8.13
CA ALA A 44 -13.00 -7.85 -6.73
C ALA A 44 -14.46 -7.59 -6.33
N LEU A 45 -15.18 -6.74 -7.05
CA LEU A 45 -16.62 -6.52 -6.83
C LEU A 45 -17.44 -7.80 -7.07
N TYR A 46 -16.94 -8.72 -7.91
CA TYR A 46 -17.59 -9.98 -8.24
C TYR A 46 -17.07 -11.16 -7.44
N ARG A 47 -16.07 -10.93 -6.59
CA ARG A 47 -15.46 -11.95 -5.72
C ARG A 47 -15.83 -11.79 -4.26
N ALA A 48 -16.34 -10.63 -3.84
CA ALA A 48 -16.79 -10.37 -2.49
C ALA A 48 -18.22 -10.90 -2.23
N GLU A 49 -18.61 -10.99 -0.97
CA GLU A 49 -19.97 -11.38 -0.57
C GLU A 49 -21.00 -10.33 -0.98
N GLU A 50 -20.63 -9.05 -0.85
CA GLU A 50 -21.41 -7.89 -1.29
C GLU A 50 -20.53 -6.91 -2.05
N ALA A 51 -21.13 -6.15 -2.98
CA ALA A 51 -20.43 -5.15 -3.76
C ALA A 51 -21.29 -3.90 -3.96
N VAL A 52 -20.66 -2.72 -3.83
CA VAL A 52 -21.34 -1.43 -3.96
C VAL A 52 -20.41 -0.44 -4.66
N LEU A 53 -20.96 0.37 -5.59
CA LEU A 53 -20.23 1.51 -6.13
C LEU A 53 -20.25 2.69 -5.16
N ILE A 54 -19.10 3.32 -5.02
CA ILE A 54 -18.93 4.57 -4.26
C ILE A 54 -18.57 5.72 -5.21
N PRO A 55 -18.91 6.97 -4.86
CA PRO A 55 -18.44 8.11 -5.63
C PRO A 55 -16.92 8.24 -5.54
N ARG A 56 -16.31 8.95 -6.47
CA ARG A 56 -14.95 9.47 -6.29
C ARG A 56 -14.91 10.33 -5.04
N VAL A 57 -13.85 10.22 -4.26
CA VAL A 57 -13.72 10.94 -2.98
C VAL A 57 -13.63 12.46 -3.14
N GLU A 58 -13.24 12.94 -4.33
CA GLU A 58 -13.21 14.36 -4.68
C GLU A 58 -14.58 14.92 -5.07
N ALA A 59 -15.59 14.05 -5.25
CA ALA A 59 -16.92 14.49 -5.64
C ALA A 59 -17.61 15.26 -4.50
N SER A 60 -18.35 16.31 -4.84
CA SER A 60 -19.15 17.06 -3.86
C SER A 60 -20.12 16.13 -3.14
N GLY A 61 -20.14 16.20 -1.81
CA GLY A 61 -21.00 15.36 -0.97
C GLY A 61 -20.54 13.90 -0.83
N ALA A 62 -19.35 13.54 -1.28
CA ALA A 62 -18.83 12.16 -1.17
C ALA A 62 -18.85 11.64 0.27
N LEU A 63 -18.50 12.48 1.25
CA LEU A 63 -18.52 12.11 2.66
C LEU A 63 -19.90 11.66 3.14
N ASP A 64 -20.96 12.41 2.81
CA ASP A 64 -22.32 12.07 3.20
C ASP A 64 -22.83 10.80 2.53
N VAL A 65 -22.46 10.59 1.26
CA VAL A 65 -22.78 9.36 0.54
C VAL A 65 -22.09 8.16 1.19
N ILE A 66 -20.80 8.27 1.48
CA ILE A 66 -20.01 7.20 2.11
C ILE A 66 -20.57 6.90 3.50
N VAL A 67 -20.84 7.90 4.34
CA VAL A 67 -21.40 7.69 5.69
C VAL A 67 -22.76 6.96 5.63
N ARG A 68 -23.66 7.40 4.73
CA ARG A 68 -24.94 6.70 4.54
C ARG A 68 -24.77 5.25 4.11
N LEU A 69 -23.82 4.99 3.21
CA LEU A 69 -23.51 3.64 2.74
C LEU A 69 -23.00 2.76 3.88
N LEU A 70 -22.08 3.28 4.71
CA LEU A 70 -21.59 2.57 5.89
C LEU A 70 -22.72 2.18 6.84
N GLN A 71 -23.65 3.10 7.08
CA GLN A 71 -24.83 2.85 7.91
C GLN A 71 -25.79 1.82 7.29
N GLN A 72 -26.12 1.97 6.01
CA GLN A 72 -27.02 1.09 5.27
C GLN A 72 -26.53 -0.36 5.22
N HIS A 73 -25.22 -0.54 4.98
CA HIS A 73 -24.60 -1.85 4.94
C HIS A 73 -24.10 -2.34 6.31
N LYS A 74 -24.36 -1.57 7.39
CA LYS A 74 -23.97 -1.91 8.77
C LYS A 74 -22.48 -2.27 8.86
N ILE A 75 -21.63 -1.43 8.30
CA ILE A 75 -20.19 -1.68 8.26
C ILE A 75 -19.58 -1.48 9.66
N ASP A 76 -18.79 -2.45 10.09
CA ASP A 76 -18.04 -2.40 11.36
C ASP A 76 -16.64 -1.81 11.17
N VAL A 77 -15.98 -2.15 10.04
CA VAL A 77 -14.58 -1.74 9.78
C VAL A 77 -14.42 -1.33 8.32
N VAL A 78 -13.70 -0.23 8.10
CA VAL A 78 -13.28 0.23 6.78
C VAL A 78 -11.78 -0.03 6.60
N MET A 79 -11.43 -0.76 5.54
CA MET A 79 -10.05 -1.02 5.10
C MET A 79 -9.82 -0.38 3.74
N ILE A 80 -8.78 0.45 3.63
CA ILE A 80 -8.54 1.27 2.46
C ILE A 80 -7.63 0.53 1.48
N GLY A 81 -8.16 0.23 0.30
CA GLY A 81 -7.46 -0.48 -0.76
C GLY A 81 -6.96 0.43 -1.89
N SER A 82 -7.24 1.73 -1.86
CA SER A 82 -6.79 2.70 -2.87
C SER A 82 -5.98 3.81 -2.22
N GLU A 83 -4.87 4.18 -2.86
CA GLU A 83 -4.08 5.34 -2.43
C GLU A 83 -4.85 6.66 -2.61
N PHE A 84 -5.68 6.74 -3.64
CA PHE A 84 -6.53 7.91 -3.89
C PHE A 84 -7.55 8.15 -2.78
N ASP A 85 -8.04 7.07 -2.15
CA ASP A 85 -9.00 7.16 -1.05
C ASP A 85 -8.32 7.48 0.29
N LEU A 86 -7.03 7.12 0.44
CA LEU A 86 -6.34 7.13 1.74
C LEU A 86 -6.34 8.50 2.40
N SER A 87 -6.00 9.55 1.65
CA SER A 87 -5.97 10.93 2.17
C SER A 87 -7.36 11.39 2.63
N PHE A 88 -8.40 11.05 1.87
CA PHE A 88 -9.79 11.39 2.22
C PHE A 88 -10.24 10.69 3.49
N PHE A 89 -10.08 9.37 3.58
CA PHE A 89 -10.49 8.61 4.77
C PHE A 89 -9.66 8.98 6.00
N SER A 90 -8.39 9.30 5.82
CA SER A 90 -7.52 9.77 6.89
C SER A 90 -7.98 11.13 7.44
N ALA A 91 -8.24 12.10 6.55
CA ALA A 91 -8.67 13.45 6.92
C ALA A 91 -10.06 13.46 7.58
N ASN A 92 -10.97 12.61 7.12
CA ASN A 92 -12.36 12.58 7.60
C ASN A 92 -12.61 11.42 8.60
N ARG A 93 -11.57 10.78 9.10
CA ARG A 93 -11.68 9.58 9.94
C ARG A 93 -12.61 9.78 11.13
N GLN A 94 -12.39 10.82 11.92
CA GLN A 94 -13.19 11.08 13.14
C GLN A 94 -14.67 11.32 12.81
N GLU A 95 -14.96 12.06 11.74
CA GLU A 95 -16.32 12.34 11.32
C GLU A 95 -17.01 11.06 10.80
N ILE A 96 -16.31 10.27 9.97
CA ILE A 96 -16.83 8.98 9.49
C ILE A 96 -17.15 8.05 10.66
N GLU A 97 -16.20 7.88 11.59
CA GLU A 97 -16.36 7.01 12.76
C GLU A 97 -17.51 7.48 13.66
N SER A 98 -17.60 8.78 13.95
CA SER A 98 -18.66 9.34 14.81
C SER A 98 -20.05 9.22 14.21
N ARG A 99 -20.19 9.38 12.89
CA ARG A 99 -21.48 9.36 12.19
C ARG A 99 -21.93 7.95 11.80
N SER A 100 -21.01 7.03 11.50
CA SER A 100 -21.35 5.70 11.04
C SER A 100 -21.20 4.61 12.11
N GLY A 101 -20.37 4.82 13.11
CA GLY A 101 -19.97 3.80 14.08
C GLY A 101 -18.91 2.82 13.56
N ALA A 102 -18.51 2.92 12.28
CA ALA A 102 -17.49 2.06 11.69
C ALA A 102 -16.10 2.51 12.11
N ILE A 103 -15.19 1.56 12.33
CA ILE A 103 -13.77 1.83 12.62
C ILE A 103 -13.03 2.00 11.29
N VAL A 104 -12.30 3.09 11.10
CA VAL A 104 -11.50 3.34 9.90
C VAL A 104 -10.03 3.05 10.16
N ILE A 105 -9.47 2.07 9.45
CA ILE A 105 -8.05 1.72 9.56
C ILE A 105 -7.23 2.61 8.63
N ALA A 106 -6.89 3.80 9.11
CA ALA A 106 -6.07 4.79 8.41
C ALA A 106 -5.10 5.47 9.37
N ALA A 107 -3.88 5.75 8.92
CA ALA A 107 -2.92 6.57 9.63
C ALA A 107 -3.38 8.05 9.71
N SER A 108 -2.69 8.86 10.51
CA SER A 108 -2.99 10.30 10.60
C SER A 108 -2.75 11.03 9.26
N PRO A 109 -3.44 12.16 9.00
CA PRO A 109 -3.23 12.93 7.77
C PRO A 109 -1.76 13.35 7.55
N ARG A 110 -1.04 13.67 8.63
CA ARG A 110 0.39 13.99 8.57
C ARG A 110 1.21 12.80 8.07
N THR A 111 0.97 11.64 8.61
CA THR A 111 1.68 10.41 8.21
C THR A 111 1.36 10.03 6.77
N VAL A 112 0.10 10.14 6.37
CA VAL A 112 -0.30 9.90 4.97
C VAL A 112 0.41 10.87 4.03
N ALA A 113 0.50 12.17 4.37
CA ALA A 113 1.19 13.16 3.55
C ALA A 113 2.71 12.86 3.42
N ILE A 114 3.37 12.44 4.52
CA ILE A 114 4.79 12.04 4.49
C ILE A 114 4.97 10.82 3.58
N ALA A 115 4.10 9.82 3.71
CA ALA A 115 4.20 8.57 2.95
C ALA A 115 3.87 8.74 1.46
N ASP A 116 2.95 9.65 1.10
CA ASP A 116 2.54 9.91 -0.29
C ASP A 116 3.58 10.72 -1.09
N ASP A 117 4.42 11.48 -0.40
CA ASP A 117 5.41 12.36 -1.01
C ASP A 117 6.83 11.87 -0.74
N LYS A 118 7.53 11.43 -1.80
CA LYS A 118 8.88 10.86 -1.71
C LYS A 118 9.93 11.85 -1.19
N TRP A 119 9.71 13.16 -1.41
CA TRP A 119 10.54 14.19 -0.82
C TRP A 119 10.32 14.28 0.68
N LEU A 120 9.06 14.39 1.13
CA LEU A 120 8.73 14.42 2.55
C LEU A 120 9.15 13.12 3.28
N THR A 121 9.11 11.99 2.59
CA THR A 121 9.66 10.73 3.13
C THR A 121 11.16 10.84 3.37
N ALA A 122 11.93 11.37 2.40
CA ALA A 122 13.38 11.53 2.55
C ALA A 122 13.74 12.55 3.65
N GLU A 123 13.04 13.70 3.71
CA GLU A 123 13.20 14.69 4.78
C GLU A 123 12.92 14.07 6.15
N PHE A 124 11.78 13.40 6.30
CA PHE A 124 11.39 12.76 7.55
C PHE A 124 12.43 11.73 8.03
N LEU A 125 12.93 10.89 7.13
CA LEU A 125 13.95 9.91 7.48
C LEU A 125 15.27 10.58 7.90
N CYS A 126 15.69 11.61 7.17
CA CYS A 126 16.89 12.41 7.48
C CYS A 126 16.76 13.10 8.85
N GLU A 127 15.67 13.80 9.11
CA GLU A 127 15.40 14.52 10.36
C GLU A 127 15.38 13.60 11.60
N ASN A 128 14.99 12.34 11.40
CA ASN A 128 14.99 11.33 12.47
C ASN A 128 16.28 10.51 12.56
N GLY A 129 17.34 10.88 11.80
CA GLY A 129 18.60 10.16 11.80
C GLY A 129 18.53 8.74 11.28
N LEU A 130 17.51 8.45 10.44
CA LEU A 130 17.28 7.14 9.83
C LEU A 130 17.97 7.05 8.47
N PRO A 131 18.33 5.85 8.00
CA PRO A 131 18.82 5.67 6.64
C PRO A 131 17.82 6.20 5.61
N TYR A 132 18.30 6.85 4.57
CA TYR A 132 17.47 7.35 3.47
C TYR A 132 18.28 7.44 2.18
N ALA A 133 17.60 7.46 1.05
CA ALA A 133 18.23 7.79 -0.22
C ALA A 133 18.38 9.31 -0.33
N GLU A 134 19.61 9.82 -0.39
CA GLU A 134 19.89 11.26 -0.50
C GLU A 134 19.09 11.84 -1.66
N ALA A 135 18.34 12.89 -1.38
CA ALA A 135 17.40 13.51 -2.31
C ALA A 135 17.58 15.02 -2.37
N TYR A 136 17.15 15.63 -3.47
CA TYR A 136 17.18 17.07 -3.67
C TYR A 136 15.93 17.53 -4.42
N LEU A 137 15.38 18.68 -3.99
CA LEU A 137 14.25 19.32 -4.64
C LEU A 137 14.72 20.52 -5.45
N PRO A 138 14.92 20.37 -6.77
CA PRO A 138 15.41 21.46 -7.60
C PRO A 138 14.38 22.58 -7.74
N SER A 139 14.85 23.83 -7.77
CA SER A 139 14.01 24.99 -8.09
C SER A 139 13.62 25.06 -9.56
N ASP A 140 14.51 24.57 -10.44
CA ASP A 140 14.34 24.54 -11.90
C ASP A 140 15.28 23.50 -12.54
N ALA A 141 15.22 23.39 -13.86
CA ALA A 141 16.06 22.47 -14.64
C ALA A 141 17.57 22.80 -14.56
N ALA A 142 17.93 24.09 -14.46
CA ALA A 142 19.33 24.51 -14.36
C ALA A 142 19.92 24.11 -13.00
N ASP A 143 19.18 24.31 -11.94
CA ASP A 143 19.53 23.88 -10.60
C ASP A 143 19.61 22.35 -10.50
N ALA A 144 18.66 21.63 -11.12
CA ALA A 144 18.73 20.18 -11.24
C ALA A 144 20.02 19.71 -11.90
N GLY A 145 20.41 20.36 -13.02
CA GLY A 145 21.66 20.07 -13.72
C GLY A 145 22.89 20.33 -12.86
N ARG A 146 22.94 21.44 -12.14
CA ARG A 146 24.04 21.79 -11.23
C ARG A 146 24.22 20.73 -10.12
N ILE A 147 23.15 20.30 -9.50
CA ILE A 147 23.20 19.30 -8.43
C ILE A 147 23.59 17.92 -8.99
N ALA A 148 23.00 17.54 -10.12
CA ALA A 148 23.32 16.27 -10.76
C ALA A 148 24.80 16.16 -11.18
N ASP A 149 25.37 17.26 -11.70
CA ASP A 149 26.81 17.33 -12.03
C ASP A 149 27.70 17.20 -10.79
N ALA A 150 27.28 17.81 -9.67
CA ALA A 150 28.00 17.71 -8.40
C ALA A 150 27.91 16.30 -7.78
N TRP A 151 26.79 15.61 -7.98
CA TRP A 151 26.61 14.24 -7.50
C TRP A 151 27.31 13.20 -8.38
N GLY A 152 27.46 13.49 -9.67
CA GLY A 152 27.87 12.53 -10.69
C GLY A 152 26.73 11.64 -11.17
N TYR A 153 26.80 11.23 -12.43
CA TYR A 153 25.82 10.32 -13.04
C TYR A 153 26.27 8.86 -12.88
N PRO A 154 25.31 7.89 -12.84
CA PRO A 154 23.87 8.07 -12.99
C PRO A 154 23.16 8.52 -11.69
N ILE A 155 22.04 9.22 -11.88
CA ILE A 155 21.13 9.66 -10.82
C ILE A 155 19.71 9.20 -11.11
N VAL A 156 18.82 9.34 -10.13
CA VAL A 156 17.38 9.12 -10.33
C VAL A 156 16.66 10.46 -10.42
N LEU A 157 15.93 10.67 -11.52
CA LEU A 157 14.92 11.72 -11.67
C LEU A 157 13.56 11.07 -11.48
N LYS A 158 12.73 11.57 -10.57
CA LYS A 158 11.41 11.02 -10.33
C LYS A 158 10.39 12.06 -9.90
N THR A 159 9.10 11.74 -10.11
CA THR A 159 8.01 12.53 -9.52
C THR A 159 7.94 12.32 -8.01
N ARG A 160 7.65 13.39 -7.26
CA ARG A 160 7.44 13.34 -5.80
C ARG A 160 6.26 12.44 -5.44
N ARG A 161 5.13 12.60 -6.15
CA ARG A 161 3.89 11.85 -5.92
C ARG A 161 3.57 10.98 -7.11
N GLY A 162 3.00 9.82 -6.86
CA GLY A 162 2.60 8.88 -7.91
C GLY A 162 3.01 7.45 -7.60
N THR A 163 2.36 6.53 -8.29
CA THR A 163 2.42 5.09 -8.08
C THR A 163 2.94 4.35 -9.30
N SER A 164 3.22 3.06 -9.14
CA SER A 164 3.54 2.15 -10.25
C SER A 164 4.78 2.52 -11.07
N SER A 165 5.79 3.13 -10.45
CA SER A 165 7.06 3.54 -11.08
C SER A 165 6.90 4.47 -12.28
N ARG A 166 5.78 5.18 -12.40
CA ARG A 166 5.58 6.20 -13.44
C ARG A 166 6.50 7.38 -13.19
N HIS A 167 7.10 7.93 -14.24
CA HIS A 167 8.05 9.05 -14.17
C HIS A 167 9.19 8.81 -13.17
N VAL A 168 9.78 7.61 -13.21
CA VAL A 168 11.02 7.27 -12.52
C VAL A 168 12.06 6.90 -13.55
N TYR A 169 13.12 7.69 -13.64
CA TYR A 169 14.16 7.58 -14.67
C TYR A 169 15.53 7.44 -14.02
N ILE A 170 16.34 6.51 -14.50
CA ILE A 170 17.78 6.48 -14.23
C ILE A 170 18.45 7.30 -15.31
N VAL A 171 18.89 8.49 -14.95
CA VAL A 171 19.46 9.48 -15.86
C VAL A 171 20.98 9.33 -15.87
N LYS A 172 21.56 9.22 -17.07
CA LYS A 172 22.98 8.91 -17.26
C LYS A 172 23.82 10.11 -17.71
N SER A 173 23.17 11.22 -18.06
CA SER A 173 23.86 12.43 -18.51
C SER A 173 23.04 13.68 -18.24
N ARG A 174 23.70 14.85 -18.29
CA ARG A 174 23.06 16.16 -18.17
C ARG A 174 22.03 16.41 -19.27
N ASP A 175 22.32 16.04 -20.49
CA ASP A 175 21.42 16.24 -21.63
C ASP A 175 20.13 15.41 -21.45
N GLU A 176 20.28 14.19 -20.98
CA GLU A 176 19.11 13.34 -20.65
C GLU A 176 18.29 13.94 -19.52
N LEU A 177 18.93 14.47 -18.47
CA LEU A 177 18.23 15.14 -17.37
C LEU A 177 17.42 16.33 -17.87
N LEU A 178 18.06 17.24 -18.62
CA LEU A 178 17.40 18.46 -19.10
C LEU A 178 16.24 18.16 -20.05
N ARG A 179 16.30 17.07 -20.79
CA ARG A 179 15.21 16.61 -21.65
C ARG A 179 14.03 16.06 -20.85
N LEU A 180 14.28 15.23 -19.82
CA LEU A 180 13.24 14.54 -19.04
C LEU A 180 12.64 15.40 -17.91
N TYR A 181 13.38 16.39 -17.42
CA TYR A 181 12.97 17.23 -16.30
C TYR A 181 11.62 17.94 -16.53
N PRO A 182 11.39 18.63 -17.66
CA PRO A 182 10.11 19.31 -17.92
C PRO A 182 8.93 18.34 -18.13
N GLU A 183 9.19 17.08 -18.49
CA GLU A 183 8.19 16.03 -18.67
C GLU A 183 7.81 15.33 -17.36
N THR A 184 8.57 15.59 -16.28
CA THR A 184 8.37 14.95 -14.98
C THR A 184 7.54 15.86 -14.07
N PRO A 185 6.30 15.46 -13.70
CA PRO A 185 5.47 16.25 -12.78
C PRO A 185 6.12 16.35 -11.39
N MET A 186 6.18 17.54 -10.82
CA MET A 186 6.80 17.76 -9.50
C MET A 186 8.13 17.01 -9.34
N PRO A 187 9.14 17.34 -10.17
CA PRO A 187 10.37 16.57 -10.22
C PRO A 187 11.21 16.70 -8.95
N MET A 188 11.86 15.60 -8.57
CA MET A 188 12.91 15.56 -7.57
C MET A 188 14.08 14.71 -8.06
N LEU A 189 15.27 15.00 -7.57
CA LEU A 189 16.44 14.18 -7.77
C LEU A 189 16.68 13.28 -6.56
N GLN A 190 17.23 12.11 -6.82
CA GLN A 190 17.69 11.18 -5.80
C GLN A 190 19.01 10.54 -6.27
N ARG A 191 19.96 10.38 -5.35
CA ARG A 191 21.13 9.57 -5.66
C ARG A 191 20.72 8.15 -6.00
N LEU A 192 21.34 7.60 -7.04
CA LEU A 192 21.14 6.19 -7.34
C LEU A 192 21.66 5.36 -6.16
N ILE A 193 20.84 4.48 -5.65
CA ILE A 193 21.25 3.53 -4.61
C ILE A 193 22.10 2.46 -5.29
N ASP A 194 23.36 2.37 -4.89
CA ASP A 194 24.27 1.34 -5.39
C ASP A 194 23.90 -0.02 -4.77
N ILE A 195 23.52 -0.94 -5.62
CA ILE A 195 23.07 -2.28 -5.21
C ILE A 195 23.98 -3.33 -5.81
N PRO A 196 24.36 -4.34 -5.04
CA PRO A 196 25.07 -5.49 -5.59
C PRO A 196 24.26 -6.11 -6.73
N THR A 197 24.91 -6.41 -7.85
CA THR A 197 24.26 -7.10 -8.97
C THR A 197 23.76 -8.48 -8.51
N SER A 198 22.45 -8.58 -8.32
CA SER A 198 21.78 -9.83 -7.93
C SER A 198 20.81 -10.25 -9.03
N HIS A 199 20.80 -11.53 -9.38
CA HIS A 199 19.89 -12.10 -10.36
C HIS A 199 18.40 -12.07 -9.91
N LEU A 200 18.11 -11.83 -8.62
CA LEU A 200 16.78 -11.93 -8.03
C LEU A 200 16.21 -10.59 -7.55
N GLY A 201 16.69 -9.47 -8.12
CA GLY A 201 16.23 -8.15 -7.68
C GLY A 201 16.80 -7.76 -6.30
N SER A 202 16.92 -6.46 -6.08
CA SER A 202 17.54 -5.89 -4.87
C SER A 202 16.52 -5.09 -4.06
N GLU A 203 15.26 -5.12 -4.46
CA GLU A 203 14.15 -4.46 -3.78
C GLU A 203 13.50 -5.36 -2.74
N TYR A 204 13.28 -4.79 -1.58
CA TYR A 204 12.55 -5.43 -0.49
C TYR A 204 11.22 -4.70 -0.24
N THR A 205 10.19 -5.46 0.12
CA THR A 205 8.89 -4.96 0.56
C THR A 205 8.59 -5.57 1.92
N CYS A 206 8.66 -4.72 2.93
CA CYS A 206 8.61 -5.13 4.33
C CYS A 206 7.41 -4.51 5.03
N SER A 207 7.03 -5.05 6.17
CA SER A 207 5.95 -4.47 6.95
C SER A 207 6.16 -4.61 8.45
N VAL A 208 5.73 -3.57 9.16
CA VAL A 208 5.54 -3.60 10.61
C VAL A 208 4.08 -3.25 10.89
N PHE A 209 3.41 -4.07 11.69
CA PHE A 209 2.03 -3.82 12.10
C PHE A 209 1.98 -3.19 13.49
N LYS A 210 1.21 -2.11 13.67
CA LYS A 210 0.97 -1.47 14.96
C LYS A 210 -0.45 -1.74 15.43
N THR A 211 -0.59 -2.35 16.61
CA THR A 211 -1.89 -2.68 17.23
C THR A 211 -2.59 -1.43 17.75
N ALA A 212 -3.86 -1.58 18.15
CA ALA A 212 -4.63 -0.52 18.82
C ALA A 212 -3.99 -0.05 20.13
N ALA A 213 -3.24 -0.94 20.82
CA ALA A 213 -2.49 -0.63 22.02
C ALA A 213 -1.09 -0.04 21.75
N GLY A 214 -0.74 0.21 20.48
CA GLY A 214 0.56 0.75 20.09
C GLY A 214 1.71 -0.27 20.02
N ARG A 215 1.46 -1.56 20.28
CA ARG A 215 2.49 -2.59 20.18
C ARG A 215 2.82 -2.87 18.71
N MET A 216 4.11 -2.88 18.37
CA MET A 216 4.61 -3.26 17.06
C MET A 216 4.76 -4.77 16.94
N ILE A 217 4.35 -5.32 15.81
CA ILE A 217 4.43 -6.75 15.44
C ILE A 217 5.14 -6.86 14.10
N GLY A 218 6.07 -7.79 14.00
CA GLY A 218 6.95 -7.97 12.85
C GLY A 218 8.39 -7.64 13.21
N PRO A 219 9.24 -7.30 12.23
CA PRO A 219 8.91 -7.01 10.84
C PRO A 219 8.64 -8.29 10.02
N PHE A 220 7.75 -8.17 9.03
CA PHE A 220 7.69 -9.08 7.91
C PHE A 220 8.67 -8.60 6.84
N THR A 221 9.48 -9.49 6.30
CA THR A 221 10.48 -9.16 5.27
C THR A 221 10.33 -10.04 4.03
N ALA A 222 10.43 -9.43 2.86
CA ALA A 222 10.40 -10.13 1.59
C ALA A 222 11.22 -9.38 0.53
N ARG A 223 11.97 -10.13 -0.28
CA ARG A 223 12.64 -9.65 -1.47
C ARG A 223 11.71 -9.82 -2.69
N ARG A 224 11.78 -8.92 -3.67
CA ARG A 224 10.87 -8.97 -4.82
C ARG A 224 11.52 -8.58 -6.14
N THR A 225 10.94 -9.07 -7.23
CA THR A 225 11.04 -8.44 -8.56
C THR A 225 9.78 -7.63 -8.84
N VAL A 226 9.91 -6.55 -9.59
CA VAL A 226 8.80 -5.67 -9.95
C VAL A 226 8.55 -5.72 -11.45
N ARG A 227 7.27 -5.82 -11.84
CA ARG A 227 6.82 -5.71 -13.22
C ARG A 227 5.60 -4.80 -13.28
N GLY A 228 5.69 -3.70 -14.03
CA GLY A 228 4.60 -2.72 -14.13
C GLY A 228 4.16 -2.16 -12.77
N GLY A 229 5.12 -1.86 -11.87
CA GLY A 229 4.83 -1.36 -10.52
C GLY A 229 4.26 -2.40 -9.54
N THR A 230 4.13 -3.66 -9.97
CA THR A 230 3.59 -4.75 -9.15
C THR A 230 4.69 -5.75 -8.78
N SER A 231 4.73 -6.20 -7.52
CA SER A 231 5.60 -7.29 -7.08
C SER A 231 5.23 -8.56 -7.82
N TRP A 232 6.15 -9.14 -8.59
CA TRP A 232 5.87 -10.27 -9.48
C TRP A 232 6.36 -11.60 -8.93
N HIS A 233 7.65 -11.70 -8.58
CA HIS A 233 8.19 -12.80 -7.80
C HIS A 233 8.56 -12.27 -6.42
N ILE A 234 8.25 -13.01 -5.39
CA ILE A 234 8.39 -12.58 -4.00
C ILE A 234 9.00 -13.75 -3.22
N GLU A 235 10.16 -13.51 -2.63
CA GLU A 235 10.81 -14.44 -1.71
C GLU A 235 10.59 -13.93 -0.29
N VAL A 236 9.91 -14.72 0.52
CA VAL A 236 9.68 -14.44 1.95
C VAL A 236 10.72 -15.20 2.76
N ALA A 237 11.49 -14.48 3.53
CA ALA A 237 12.48 -15.03 4.46
C ALA A 237 12.76 -14.03 5.59
N ALA A 238 13.39 -14.50 6.66
CA ALA A 238 13.92 -13.65 7.72
C ALA A 238 15.22 -12.98 7.26
N PHE A 239 15.11 -11.81 6.63
CA PHE A 239 16.26 -10.99 6.28
C PHE A 239 16.69 -10.15 7.50
N GLU A 240 17.45 -10.76 8.41
CA GLU A 240 17.80 -10.21 9.72
C GLU A 240 18.41 -8.82 9.68
N ALA A 241 19.24 -8.52 8.66
CA ALA A 241 19.83 -7.20 8.46
C ALA A 241 18.81 -6.07 8.32
N LEU A 242 17.55 -6.37 7.98
CA LEU A 242 16.47 -5.41 7.82
C LEU A 242 15.69 -5.15 9.12
N HIS A 243 15.79 -6.00 10.13
CA HIS A 243 14.92 -5.96 11.30
C HIS A 243 15.09 -4.66 12.10
N ALA A 244 16.31 -4.34 12.51
CA ALA A 244 16.58 -3.14 13.31
C ALA A 244 16.21 -1.83 12.59
N PRO A 245 16.61 -1.62 11.30
CA PRO A 245 16.17 -0.44 10.53
C PRO A 245 14.65 -0.33 10.39
N LEU A 246 13.95 -1.42 10.13
CA LEU A 246 12.49 -1.41 9.98
C LEU A 246 11.77 -1.05 11.28
N LEU A 247 12.22 -1.58 12.42
CA LEU A 247 11.66 -1.24 13.72
C LEU A 247 11.96 0.21 14.11
N ALA A 248 13.13 0.74 13.78
CA ALA A 248 13.48 2.14 14.01
C ALA A 248 12.57 3.08 13.20
N ILE A 249 12.37 2.78 11.89
CA ILE A 249 11.45 3.54 11.03
C ILE A 249 10.02 3.47 11.59
N ALA A 250 9.53 2.27 11.93
CA ALA A 250 8.19 2.07 12.46
C ALA A 250 7.97 2.76 13.81
N GLY A 251 9.04 2.89 14.62
CA GLY A 251 9.01 3.63 15.89
C GLY A 251 8.88 5.14 15.71
N ALA A 252 9.50 5.70 14.65
CA ALA A 252 9.47 7.12 14.36
C ALA A 252 8.14 7.56 13.69
N VAL A 253 7.46 6.66 12.96
CA VAL A 253 6.22 6.98 12.22
C VAL A 253 5.00 6.85 13.13
N ASP A 254 4.11 7.86 13.10
CA ASP A 254 2.80 7.81 13.77
C ASP A 254 1.75 7.15 12.86
N TYR A 255 1.56 5.85 12.99
CA TYR A 255 0.59 5.07 12.21
C TYR A 255 -0.17 4.07 13.07
N ILE A 256 -1.25 3.54 12.52
CA ILE A 256 -2.01 2.39 13.04
C ILE A 256 -2.15 1.33 11.95
N GLY A 257 -2.25 0.09 12.35
CA GLY A 257 -2.36 -1.00 11.37
C GLY A 257 -1.03 -1.26 10.66
N SER A 258 -1.04 -1.31 9.34
CA SER A 258 0.11 -1.68 8.51
C SER A 258 0.95 -0.48 8.09
N LEU A 259 2.26 -0.57 8.28
CA LEU A 259 3.26 0.29 7.63
C LEU A 259 4.08 -0.58 6.67
N ASN A 260 3.96 -0.32 5.37
CA ASN A 260 4.80 -0.95 4.37
C ASN A 260 6.00 -0.07 4.05
N VAL A 261 7.20 -0.65 4.14
CA VAL A 261 8.47 0.00 3.83
C VAL A 261 9.08 -0.69 2.61
N GLN A 262 9.41 0.10 1.60
CA GLN A 262 10.17 -0.37 0.45
C GLN A 262 11.60 0.14 0.56
N LEU A 263 12.54 -0.77 0.43
CA LEU A 263 13.95 -0.46 0.62
C LEU A 263 14.85 -1.31 -0.30
N MET A 264 16.08 -0.87 -0.44
CA MET A 264 17.16 -1.64 -1.03
C MET A 264 18.18 -1.99 0.04
N LEU A 265 18.75 -3.19 -0.03
CA LEU A 265 19.84 -3.60 0.83
C LEU A 265 21.15 -3.41 0.09
N THR A 266 22.01 -2.55 0.61
CA THR A 266 23.33 -2.23 0.12
C THR A 266 24.40 -2.80 1.04
N GLU A 267 25.68 -2.67 0.66
CA GLU A 267 26.81 -3.00 1.54
C GLU A 267 26.85 -2.10 2.79
N GLN A 268 26.32 -0.86 2.72
CA GLN A 268 26.25 0.07 3.84
C GLN A 268 24.99 -0.14 4.71
N GLY A 269 24.08 -1.03 4.30
CA GLY A 269 22.85 -1.35 5.04
C GLY A 269 21.58 -1.11 4.24
N ALA A 270 20.46 -1.10 4.94
CA ALA A 270 19.12 -0.93 4.37
C ALA A 270 18.85 0.55 4.06
N ILE A 271 18.50 0.86 2.83
CA ILE A 271 18.16 2.22 2.39
C ILE A 271 16.69 2.25 1.95
N PRO A 272 15.77 2.78 2.76
CA PRO A 272 14.37 2.96 2.39
C PRO A 272 14.24 4.10 1.36
N PHE A 273 13.33 3.90 0.41
CA PHE A 273 13.05 4.88 -0.64
C PHE A 273 11.55 5.19 -0.78
N GLU A 274 10.69 4.42 -0.09
CA GLU A 274 9.23 4.62 -0.09
C GLU A 274 8.61 4.07 1.20
N LEU A 275 7.75 4.86 1.81
CA LEU A 275 6.89 4.48 2.92
C LEU A 275 5.44 4.44 2.45
N ASN A 276 4.66 3.51 2.98
CA ASN A 276 3.22 3.44 2.73
C ASN A 276 2.51 3.07 4.03
N ALA A 277 1.86 4.03 4.66
CA ALA A 277 1.15 3.84 5.93
C ALA A 277 -0.23 3.20 5.71
N ARG A 278 -0.24 2.03 5.07
CA ARG A 278 -1.41 1.25 4.67
C ARG A 278 -1.05 -0.18 4.33
N PHE A 279 -2.07 -0.99 4.07
CA PHE A 279 -1.88 -2.30 3.43
C PHE A 279 -1.18 -2.16 2.07
N SER A 280 -0.56 -3.21 1.60
CA SER A 280 0.22 -3.19 0.36
C SER A 280 -0.31 -4.15 -0.69
N GLY A 281 0.19 -4.02 -1.92
CA GLY A 281 -0.10 -4.99 -2.97
C GLY A 281 0.39 -6.42 -2.66
N THR A 282 1.22 -6.61 -1.62
CA THR A 282 1.69 -7.94 -1.17
C THR A 282 0.93 -8.49 0.04
N THR A 283 -0.10 -7.80 0.53
CA THR A 283 -0.87 -8.19 1.73
C THR A 283 -1.40 -9.63 1.66
N ALA A 284 -1.93 -10.07 0.51
CA ALA A 284 -2.37 -11.48 0.37
C ALA A 284 -1.22 -12.47 0.48
N VAL A 285 -0.05 -12.16 -0.08
CA VAL A 285 1.15 -13.01 0.03
C VAL A 285 1.57 -13.12 1.48
N ARG A 286 1.65 -11.98 2.19
CA ARG A 286 1.98 -11.94 3.62
C ARG A 286 1.03 -12.80 4.45
N ALA A 287 -0.28 -12.70 4.17
CA ALA A 287 -1.31 -13.50 4.85
C ALA A 287 -1.08 -15.01 4.66
N HIS A 288 -0.75 -15.44 3.44
CA HIS A 288 -0.46 -16.85 3.15
C HIS A 288 0.81 -17.35 3.84
N PHE A 289 1.78 -16.48 4.11
CA PHE A 289 2.99 -16.83 4.85
C PHE A 289 2.88 -16.60 6.37
N GLY A 290 1.68 -16.32 6.89
CA GLY A 290 1.43 -16.24 8.33
C GLY A 290 1.37 -14.81 8.90
N PHE A 291 1.63 -13.78 8.10
CA PHE A 291 1.54 -12.37 8.50
C PHE A 291 0.30 -11.71 7.91
N ASN A 292 -0.87 -12.04 8.47
CA ASN A 292 -2.17 -11.57 7.95
C ASN A 292 -2.58 -10.24 8.58
N GLU A 293 -2.12 -9.13 8.02
CA GLU A 293 -2.35 -7.77 8.53
C GLU A 293 -3.84 -7.38 8.60
N PRO A 294 -4.71 -7.69 7.60
CA PRO A 294 -6.15 -7.47 7.73
C PRO A 294 -6.79 -8.24 8.90
N ALA A 295 -6.42 -9.50 9.10
CA ALA A 295 -6.89 -10.27 10.26
C ALA A 295 -6.39 -9.68 11.58
N MET A 296 -5.12 -9.29 11.65
CA MET A 296 -4.53 -8.61 12.81
C MET A 296 -5.25 -7.29 13.10
N ALA A 297 -5.65 -6.54 12.08
CA ALA A 297 -6.43 -5.32 12.24
C ALA A 297 -7.80 -5.61 12.85
N LEU A 298 -8.53 -6.63 12.38
CA LEU A 298 -9.81 -7.01 12.97
C LEU A 298 -9.67 -7.47 14.42
N LEU A 299 -8.70 -8.33 14.71
CA LEU A 299 -8.45 -8.83 16.05
C LEU A 299 -8.14 -7.68 17.01
N SER A 300 -7.25 -6.76 16.61
CA SER A 300 -6.81 -5.66 17.47
C SER A 300 -7.82 -4.52 17.60
N PHE A 301 -8.36 -4.03 16.47
CA PHE A 301 -9.19 -2.81 16.47
C PHE A 301 -10.67 -3.09 16.69
N PHE A 302 -11.19 -4.22 16.22
CA PHE A 302 -12.62 -4.56 16.32
C PHE A 302 -12.92 -5.52 17.47
N TYR A 303 -12.24 -6.67 17.53
CA TYR A 303 -12.45 -7.64 18.60
C TYR A 303 -11.76 -7.24 19.91
N LYS A 304 -10.84 -6.27 19.88
CA LYS A 304 -10.06 -5.80 21.04
C LYS A 304 -9.26 -6.91 21.70
N GLU A 305 -8.78 -7.85 20.91
CA GLU A 305 -7.97 -8.98 21.36
C GLU A 305 -6.48 -8.66 21.32
N GLU A 306 -5.71 -9.22 22.23
CA GLU A 306 -4.27 -9.20 22.16
C GLU A 306 -3.77 -10.14 21.07
N LEU A 307 -2.84 -9.69 20.27
CA LEU A 307 -2.32 -10.47 19.15
C LEU A 307 -1.11 -11.30 19.59
N PRO A 308 -1.06 -12.60 19.25
CA PRO A 308 0.17 -13.37 19.37
C PRO A 308 1.21 -12.86 18.34
N THR A 309 2.47 -13.17 18.59
CA THR A 309 3.51 -12.98 17.56
C THR A 309 3.23 -13.96 16.42
N PRO A 310 3.07 -13.49 15.18
CA PRO A 310 2.79 -14.37 14.06
C PRO A 310 4.01 -15.24 13.72
N GLU A 311 3.74 -16.49 13.38
CA GLU A 311 4.75 -17.40 12.84
C GLU A 311 4.83 -17.21 11.32
N VAL A 312 5.88 -16.54 10.86
CA VAL A 312 6.10 -16.27 9.43
C VAL A 312 6.88 -17.41 8.83
N ARG A 313 6.29 -18.04 7.81
CA ARG A 313 6.93 -19.12 7.03
C ARG A 313 7.74 -18.53 5.89
N SER A 314 8.88 -19.15 5.56
CA SER A 314 9.67 -18.79 4.39
C SER A 314 9.16 -19.49 3.13
N GLY A 315 9.42 -18.89 1.96
CA GLY A 315 9.06 -19.49 0.67
C GLY A 315 8.96 -18.48 -0.46
N ILE A 316 8.43 -18.90 -1.58
CA ILE A 316 8.33 -18.11 -2.80
C ILE A 316 6.86 -18.00 -3.21
N ALA A 317 6.45 -16.79 -3.58
CA ALA A 317 5.20 -16.52 -4.26
C ALA A 317 5.46 -15.97 -5.66
N MET A 318 4.69 -16.43 -6.62
CA MET A 318 4.70 -15.96 -8.00
C MET A 318 3.31 -15.47 -8.37
N ARG A 319 3.22 -14.29 -9.00
CA ARG A 319 1.95 -13.80 -9.53
C ARG A 319 1.70 -14.36 -10.91
N TYR A 320 0.43 -14.49 -11.24
CA TYR A 320 -0.05 -14.82 -12.56
C TYR A 320 -1.39 -14.13 -12.83
N TYR A 321 -1.86 -14.18 -14.05
CA TYR A 321 -3.16 -13.64 -14.45
C TYR A 321 -4.25 -14.70 -14.32
N GLU A 322 -5.45 -14.25 -13.97
CA GLU A 322 -6.64 -15.06 -13.86
C GLU A 322 -7.85 -14.22 -14.26
N GLU A 323 -8.82 -14.85 -14.87
CA GLU A 323 -10.04 -14.24 -15.35
C GLU A 323 -11.22 -14.47 -14.38
N VAL A 324 -12.13 -13.52 -14.34
CA VAL A 324 -13.47 -13.67 -13.74
C VAL A 324 -14.49 -13.59 -14.87
N LEU A 325 -15.25 -14.65 -15.04
CA LEU A 325 -16.29 -14.71 -16.04
C LEU A 325 -17.62 -14.28 -15.43
N ILE A 326 -18.32 -13.38 -16.13
CA ILE A 326 -19.66 -12.90 -15.75
C ILE A 326 -20.55 -13.15 -16.96
N GLU A 327 -21.48 -14.10 -16.83
CA GLU A 327 -22.34 -14.52 -17.91
C GLU A 327 -23.61 -13.65 -17.96
N ASP A 328 -24.27 -13.62 -19.14
CA ASP A 328 -25.57 -13.00 -19.38
C ASP A 328 -25.64 -11.50 -19.05
N VAL A 329 -24.51 -10.79 -19.21
CA VAL A 329 -24.42 -9.35 -18.97
C VAL A 329 -23.62 -8.65 -20.06
N ARG A 330 -23.97 -7.40 -20.34
CA ARG A 330 -23.20 -6.53 -21.24
C ARG A 330 -22.37 -5.53 -20.45
N MET A 331 -21.26 -5.06 -21.02
CA MET A 331 -20.35 -4.10 -20.35
C MET A 331 -21.04 -2.78 -19.99
N ASP A 332 -22.04 -2.35 -20.79
CA ASP A 332 -22.78 -1.11 -20.59
C ASP A 332 -23.91 -1.20 -19.55
N SER A 333 -24.25 -2.41 -19.11
CA SER A 333 -25.35 -2.67 -18.18
C SER A 333 -24.94 -3.43 -16.92
N ILE A 334 -23.65 -3.69 -16.75
CA ILE A 334 -23.16 -4.43 -15.58
C ILE A 334 -23.33 -3.61 -14.28
N THR A 335 -23.97 -4.20 -13.29
CA THR A 335 -24.19 -3.60 -11.97
C THR A 335 -23.64 -4.50 -10.89
N PRO A 336 -22.72 -4.02 -10.06
CA PRO A 336 -22.19 -4.79 -8.91
C PRO A 336 -23.30 -5.22 -7.97
N GLY A 337 -23.17 -6.42 -7.42
CA GLY A 337 -24.16 -7.01 -6.51
C GLY A 337 -25.34 -7.72 -7.20
N GLN A 338 -25.62 -7.44 -8.47
CA GLN A 338 -26.65 -8.14 -9.24
C GLN A 338 -26.10 -9.37 -9.97
N HIS A 339 -24.82 -9.32 -10.38
CA HIS A 339 -24.15 -10.42 -11.07
C HIS A 339 -22.95 -10.88 -10.26
N LYS A 340 -22.87 -12.18 -10.00
CA LYS A 340 -21.70 -12.80 -9.39
C LYS A 340 -20.83 -13.41 -10.48
N GLY A 341 -19.57 -13.07 -10.46
CA GLY A 341 -18.59 -13.68 -11.35
C GLY A 341 -18.42 -15.17 -11.03
N LYS A 342 -18.25 -15.99 -12.05
CA LYS A 342 -17.73 -17.34 -11.88
C LYS A 342 -16.25 -17.22 -11.56
N VAL A 343 -15.88 -17.53 -10.35
CA VAL A 343 -14.47 -17.70 -9.98
C VAL A 343 -14.14 -19.15 -10.23
N ASN A 344 -13.29 -19.42 -11.21
CA ASN A 344 -12.75 -20.76 -11.36
C ASN A 344 -11.99 -21.11 -10.09
N PRO A 345 -12.31 -22.23 -9.42
CA PRO A 345 -11.53 -22.66 -8.29
C PRO A 345 -10.08 -22.82 -8.74
N TRP A 346 -9.17 -22.37 -7.91
CA TRP A 346 -7.74 -22.39 -8.16
C TRP A 346 -7.15 -23.80 -8.10
N PHE A 347 -7.81 -24.81 -8.28
CA PHE A 347 -7.47 -26.25 -8.20
C PHE A 347 -8.54 -27.03 -7.45
#